data_b1f9071d36ed63f2f9ba0b0181765947
#
_entry.id   b1f9071d36ed63f2f9ba0b0181765947
#
_cell.length_a   1.000
_cell.length_b   1.000
_cell.length_c   1.000
_cell.angle_alpha   90.00
_cell.angle_beta   90.00
_cell.angle_gamma   90.00
#
_symmetry.space_group_name_H-M   'P 1'
#
loop_
_entity.id
_entity.type
_entity.pdbx_description
1 polymer ?
#
loop_
_entity_poly.entity_id
_entity_poly.type
_entity_poly.pdbx_seq_one_letter_code
_entity_poly.pdbx_strand_id
1 'polypeptide(L)'
;KASLIGLEVMEDYVTDLAKLSLRNVSINVYNSKNKKIYDDFGEMEFTKYGLDGPIIKSASCRMGDLSKENYKIVLDLKPALDEDKLDKRVQKDFQKYANKNFENSLNDLLPKQLIPTIVKLSKIDPYIKVNQISKEERKNLVHLIKNITFTVKNYRPIEEAIITSGGVKTSEI
;
A
#
# COMPACT_ATOMS: atom_id res chain seq x y z
N LYS A 1 10.52 18.60 15.46
CA LYS A 1 9.92 18.26 14.42
C LYS A 1 10.36 16.98 13.79
N ALA A 2 9.62 16.07 13.96
CA ALA A 2 9.91 14.79 13.38
C ALA A 2 9.69 14.88 11.88
N SER A 3 10.69 14.66 11.12
CA SER A 3 10.58 14.60 9.70
C SER A 3 11.26 13.33 9.24
N LEU A 4 10.93 12.82 8.09
CA LEU A 4 11.55 11.64 7.52
C LEU A 4 11.43 10.43 8.44
N ILE A 5 10.24 10.20 8.95
CA ILE A 5 9.97 9.10 9.87
C ILE A 5 8.98 8.15 9.23
N GLY A 6 9.17 6.84 9.47
CA GLY A 6 8.19 5.83 9.09
C GLY A 6 6.94 5.93 9.95
N LEU A 7 5.88 5.26 9.52
CA LEU A 7 4.57 5.36 10.12
C LEU A 7 4.04 4.02 10.59
N GLU A 8 3.38 4.02 11.75
CA GLU A 8 2.57 2.89 12.20
C GLU A 8 1.16 3.09 11.70
N VAL A 9 0.52 2.00 11.29
CA VAL A 9 -0.85 2.06 10.79
C VAL A 9 -1.75 1.13 11.60
N MET A 10 -3.04 1.37 11.51
CA MET A 10 -4.04 0.59 12.24
C MET A 10 -4.24 -0.81 11.65
N GLU A 11 -4.03 -0.94 10.36
CA GLU A 11 -4.30 -2.18 9.63
C GLU A 11 -3.23 -3.22 9.96
N ASP A 12 -3.64 -4.28 10.64
CA ASP A 12 -2.70 -5.28 11.16
C ASP A 12 -2.12 -6.20 10.10
N TYR A 13 -2.72 -6.26 8.90
CA TYR A 13 -2.20 -7.13 7.85
C TYR A 13 -0.83 -6.68 7.33
N VAL A 14 -0.37 -5.47 7.70
CA VAL A 14 0.99 -5.06 7.33
C VAL A 14 2.04 -6.00 7.90
N THR A 15 1.74 -6.68 9.00
CA THR A 15 2.64 -7.66 9.56
C THR A 15 3.02 -8.74 8.55
N ASP A 16 2.04 -9.16 7.74
CA ASP A 16 2.26 -10.18 6.73
C ASP A 16 3.06 -9.65 5.54
N LEU A 17 3.16 -8.34 5.41
CA LEU A 17 3.84 -7.69 4.30
C LEU A 17 5.22 -7.16 4.71
N ALA A 18 5.63 -7.37 5.94
CA ALA A 18 6.88 -6.82 6.45
C ALA A 18 8.04 -7.17 5.54
N LYS A 19 8.88 -6.18 5.29
CA LYS A 19 10.08 -6.25 4.43
C LYS A 19 9.78 -6.27 2.93
N LEU A 20 8.51 -6.22 2.52
CA LEU A 20 8.20 -6.08 1.11
C LEU A 20 8.45 -4.64 0.68
N SER A 21 9.26 -4.46 -0.36
CA SER A 21 9.50 -3.16 -0.96
C SER A 21 8.74 -3.06 -2.28
N LEU A 22 8.15 -1.90 -2.52
CA LEU A 22 7.42 -1.62 -3.75
C LEU A 22 8.04 -0.43 -4.44
N ARG A 23 8.22 -0.54 -5.76
CA ARG A 23 8.72 0.55 -6.58
C ARG A 23 7.63 1.02 -7.52
N ASN A 24 7.74 2.29 -7.91
CA ASN A 24 6.83 2.85 -8.91
C ASN A 24 5.37 2.80 -8.47
N VAL A 25 5.14 3.07 -7.19
CA VAL A 25 3.80 3.19 -6.64
C VAL A 25 3.55 4.65 -6.29
N SER A 26 2.31 5.00 -6.05
CA SER A 26 1.98 6.34 -5.60
C SER A 26 1.11 6.30 -4.37
N ILE A 27 1.15 7.38 -3.61
CA ILE A 27 0.30 7.55 -2.43
C ILE A 27 -0.41 8.87 -2.51
N ASN A 28 -1.60 8.92 -1.92
CA ASN A 28 -2.32 10.16 -1.63
C ASN A 28 -2.57 10.18 -0.13
N VAL A 29 -2.35 11.31 0.50
CA VAL A 29 -2.52 11.49 1.94
C VAL A 29 -3.69 12.43 2.19
N TYR A 30 -4.63 11.97 3.01
CA TYR A 30 -5.85 12.73 3.33
C TYR A 30 -5.91 13.03 4.82
N ASN A 31 -6.41 14.22 5.17
CA ASN A 31 -6.62 14.57 6.57
C ASN A 31 -8.01 14.11 7.05
N SER A 32 -8.35 14.46 8.28
CA SER A 32 -9.62 14.01 8.88
C SER A 32 -10.84 14.60 8.18
N LYS A 33 -10.67 15.68 7.43
CA LYS A 33 -11.75 16.27 6.63
C LYS A 33 -11.78 15.70 5.21
N ASN A 34 -11.02 14.63 4.97
CA ASN A 34 -10.95 13.96 3.69
C ASN A 34 -10.37 14.84 2.59
N LYS A 35 -9.55 15.79 2.98
CA LYS A 35 -8.86 16.66 2.03
C LYS A 35 -7.48 16.09 1.75
N LYS A 36 -7.11 16.01 0.47
CA LYS A 36 -5.77 15.59 0.10
C LYS A 36 -4.77 16.67 0.45
N ILE A 37 -3.79 16.33 1.27
CA ILE A 37 -2.76 17.27 1.71
C ILE A 37 -1.41 16.99 1.06
N TYR A 38 -1.23 15.84 0.44
CA TYR A 38 0.06 15.46 -0.13
C TYR A 38 -0.14 14.28 -1.06
N ASP A 39 0.68 14.20 -2.10
CA ASP A 39 0.79 13.00 -2.91
C ASP A 39 2.24 12.85 -3.36
N ASP A 40 2.62 11.62 -3.67
CA ASP A 40 4.00 11.34 -4.08
C ASP A 40 4.03 10.04 -4.88
N PHE A 41 5.08 9.88 -5.65
CA PHE A 41 5.33 8.70 -6.46
C PHE A 41 6.75 8.24 -6.20
N GLY A 42 6.94 6.94 -6.04
CA GLY A 42 8.28 6.42 -5.84
C GLY A 42 8.27 5.07 -5.15
N GLU A 43 9.19 4.92 -4.23
CA GLU A 43 9.43 3.65 -3.55
C GLU A 43 8.98 3.72 -2.10
N MET A 44 8.38 2.63 -1.65
CA MET A 44 8.02 2.47 -0.24
C MET A 44 8.28 1.03 0.17
N GLU A 45 8.23 0.78 1.46
CA GLU A 45 8.33 -0.57 1.98
C GLU A 45 7.38 -0.74 3.15
N PHE A 46 7.00 -1.99 3.39
CA PHE A 46 6.19 -2.34 4.55
C PHE A 46 7.10 -2.77 5.69
N THR A 47 6.72 -2.41 6.90
CA THR A 47 7.33 -2.92 8.12
C THR A 47 6.27 -3.68 8.88
N LYS A 48 6.67 -4.40 9.93
CA LYS A 48 5.68 -5.09 10.74
C LYS A 48 4.77 -4.13 11.49
N TYR A 49 5.11 -2.85 11.53
CA TYR A 49 4.30 -1.82 12.19
C TYR A 49 3.48 -1.00 11.21
N GLY A 50 3.90 -0.89 9.97
CA GLY A 50 3.21 -0.03 9.03
C GLY A 50 3.99 0.19 7.75
N LEU A 51 4.25 1.47 7.45
CA LEU A 51 4.81 1.90 6.19
C LEU A 51 6.08 2.69 6.40
N ASP A 52 7.02 2.54 5.47
CA ASP A 52 8.30 3.25 5.52
C ASP A 52 8.77 3.50 4.09
N GLY A 53 10.01 3.99 3.95
CA GLY A 53 10.60 4.25 2.65
C GLY A 53 10.48 5.71 2.25
N PRO A 54 11.07 6.07 1.11
CA PRO A 54 11.21 7.49 0.74
C PRO A 54 9.91 8.27 0.67
N ILE A 55 8.88 7.75 -0.02
CA ILE A 55 7.65 8.52 -0.16
C ILE A 55 6.87 8.61 1.14
N ILE A 56 7.02 7.61 2.02
CA ILE A 56 6.35 7.64 3.32
C ILE A 56 7.04 8.63 4.25
N LYS A 57 8.37 8.65 4.23
CA LYS A 57 9.11 9.60 5.05
C LYS A 57 8.81 11.03 4.62
N SER A 58 8.72 11.27 3.31
CA SER A 58 8.33 12.59 2.81
C SER A 58 6.91 12.95 3.24
N ALA A 59 6.00 11.98 3.22
CA ALA A 59 4.63 12.21 3.64
C ALA A 59 4.57 12.58 5.13
N SER A 60 5.41 11.95 5.95
CA SER A 60 5.39 12.22 7.39
C SER A 60 5.73 13.68 7.69
N CYS A 61 6.51 14.32 6.83
CA CYS A 61 6.84 15.73 6.98
C CYS A 61 5.64 16.64 6.81
N ARG A 62 4.59 16.17 6.15
CA ARG A 62 3.40 16.95 5.87
C ARG A 62 2.29 16.72 6.88
N MET A 63 2.50 15.80 7.80
CA MET A 63 1.53 15.49 8.83
C MET A 63 1.86 16.26 10.10
N GLY A 64 0.83 16.55 10.88
CA GLY A 64 1.01 17.26 12.13
C GLY A 64 0.89 16.35 13.33
N ASP A 65 0.34 16.92 14.38
CA ASP A 65 0.14 16.22 15.65
C ASP A 65 -0.96 15.18 15.51
N LEU A 66 -0.59 13.90 15.62
CA LEU A 66 -1.52 12.81 15.41
C LEU A 66 -2.58 12.70 16.52
N SER A 67 -2.38 13.39 17.64
CA SER A 67 -3.40 13.43 18.67
C SER A 67 -4.54 14.38 18.31
N LYS A 68 -4.32 15.26 17.34
CA LYS A 68 -5.30 16.28 16.94
C LYS A 68 -5.87 16.05 15.56
N GLU A 69 -5.22 15.25 14.74
CA GLU A 69 -5.62 15.08 13.35
C GLU A 69 -5.40 13.63 12.95
N ASN A 70 -6.37 13.08 12.23
CA ASN A 70 -6.25 11.73 11.68
C ASN A 70 -5.88 11.82 10.23
N TYR A 71 -5.00 10.91 9.79
CA TYR A 71 -4.56 10.87 8.40
C TYR A 71 -4.78 9.49 7.83
N LYS A 72 -5.05 9.45 6.54
CA LYS A 72 -5.14 8.22 5.78
C LYS A 72 -4.18 8.29 4.62
N ILE A 73 -3.54 7.18 4.32
CA ILE A 73 -2.68 7.04 3.15
C ILE A 73 -3.36 6.05 2.22
N VAL A 74 -3.61 6.48 1.00
CA VAL A 74 -4.21 5.63 -0.04
C VAL A 74 -3.12 5.27 -1.02
N LEU A 75 -2.82 3.98 -1.11
CA LEU A 75 -1.73 3.44 -1.93
C LEU A 75 -2.29 2.97 -3.26
N ASP A 76 -1.65 3.41 -4.33
CA ASP A 76 -1.94 2.97 -5.69
C ASP A 76 -0.78 2.10 -6.16
N LEU A 77 -1.05 0.81 -6.38
CA LEU A 77 -0.02 -0.13 -6.79
C LEU A 77 0.29 -0.04 -8.27
N LYS A 78 -0.57 0.57 -9.07
CA LYS A 78 -0.42 0.65 -10.53
C LYS A 78 -0.74 2.05 -11.03
N PRO A 79 0.03 3.06 -10.60
CA PRO A 79 -0.29 4.44 -10.95
C PRO A 79 -0.16 4.74 -12.44
N ALA A 80 0.61 3.95 -13.18
CA ALA A 80 0.75 4.15 -14.62
C ALA A 80 -0.50 3.77 -15.40
N LEU A 81 -1.44 3.05 -14.78
CA LEU A 81 -2.66 2.59 -15.43
C LEU A 81 -3.87 3.22 -14.72
N ASP A 82 -4.77 3.84 -15.50
CA ASP A 82 -6.04 4.25 -14.91
C ASP A 82 -6.91 3.01 -14.71
N GLU A 83 -8.10 3.20 -14.11
CA GLU A 83 -8.93 2.04 -13.78
C GLU A 83 -9.36 1.27 -15.02
N ASP A 84 -9.64 1.96 -16.13
CA ASP A 84 -10.02 1.26 -17.35
C ASP A 84 -8.90 0.42 -17.91
N LYS A 85 -7.68 0.96 -17.91
CA LYS A 85 -6.53 0.23 -18.43
C LYS A 85 -6.16 -0.92 -17.52
N LEU A 86 -6.25 -0.70 -16.21
CA LEU A 86 -5.98 -1.79 -15.26
C LEU A 86 -7.03 -2.88 -15.39
N ASP A 87 -8.30 -2.51 -15.58
CA ASP A 87 -9.36 -3.49 -15.77
C ASP A 87 -9.09 -4.36 -17.01
N LYS A 88 -8.62 -3.75 -18.09
CA LYS A 88 -8.26 -4.51 -19.29
C LYS A 88 -7.09 -5.44 -19.03
N ARG A 89 -6.11 -4.99 -18.26
CA ARG A 89 -4.97 -5.83 -17.88
C ARG A 89 -5.43 -7.02 -17.06
N VAL A 90 -6.34 -6.78 -16.11
CA VAL A 90 -6.86 -7.87 -15.27
C VAL A 90 -7.65 -8.86 -16.13
N GLN A 91 -8.45 -8.37 -17.07
CA GLN A 91 -9.18 -9.25 -17.97
C GLN A 91 -8.23 -10.13 -18.77
N LYS A 92 -7.14 -9.57 -19.23
CA LYS A 92 -6.13 -10.32 -19.99
C LYS A 92 -5.52 -11.41 -19.12
N ASP A 93 -5.17 -11.07 -17.88
CA ASP A 93 -4.60 -12.05 -16.96
C ASP A 93 -5.63 -13.12 -16.63
N PHE A 94 -6.89 -12.75 -16.47
CA PHE A 94 -7.95 -13.71 -16.17
C PHE A 94 -8.19 -14.65 -17.35
N GLN A 95 -8.01 -14.19 -18.58
CA GLN A 95 -8.09 -15.08 -19.74
C GLN A 95 -6.93 -16.08 -19.75
N LYS A 96 -5.73 -15.58 -19.41
CA LYS A 96 -4.55 -16.43 -19.38
C LYS A 96 -4.68 -17.53 -18.33
N TYR A 97 -5.28 -17.22 -17.20
CA TYR A 97 -5.40 -18.15 -16.08
C TYR A 97 -6.83 -18.65 -15.86
N ALA A 98 -7.62 -18.73 -16.92
CA ALA A 98 -9.06 -18.95 -16.85
C ALA A 98 -9.46 -20.17 -16.03
N ASN A 99 -8.65 -21.24 -16.06
CA ASN A 99 -8.96 -22.47 -15.35
C ASN A 99 -8.32 -22.57 -13.97
N LYS A 100 -7.64 -21.50 -13.53
CA LYS A 100 -7.01 -21.47 -12.22
C LYS A 100 -7.97 -20.89 -11.18
N ASN A 101 -7.69 -21.18 -9.93
CA ASN A 101 -8.38 -20.51 -8.84
C ASN A 101 -7.94 -19.07 -8.76
N PHE A 102 -8.80 -18.21 -8.27
CA PHE A 102 -8.50 -16.77 -8.19
C PHE A 102 -7.18 -16.51 -7.47
N GLU A 103 -6.92 -17.19 -6.35
CA GLU A 103 -5.70 -16.96 -5.59
C GLU A 103 -4.43 -17.24 -6.38
N ASN A 104 -4.53 -17.98 -7.50
CA ASN A 104 -3.38 -18.34 -8.32
C ASN A 104 -3.34 -17.56 -9.65
N SER A 105 -4.10 -16.47 -9.74
CA SER A 105 -4.26 -15.74 -11.01
C SER A 105 -3.56 -14.39 -11.04
N LEU A 106 -2.98 -13.96 -9.93
CA LEU A 106 -2.44 -12.60 -9.80
C LEU A 106 -0.92 -12.55 -9.88
N ASN A 107 -0.27 -13.65 -10.24
CA ASN A 107 1.18 -13.74 -10.20
C ASN A 107 1.88 -12.81 -11.20
N ASP A 108 1.22 -12.50 -12.31
CA ASP A 108 1.81 -11.61 -13.32
C ASP A 108 1.59 -10.14 -12.98
N LEU A 109 0.68 -9.86 -12.06
CA LEU A 109 0.27 -8.50 -11.77
C LEU A 109 0.89 -7.94 -10.49
N LEU A 110 1.05 -8.79 -9.47
CA LEU A 110 1.42 -8.35 -8.13
C LEU A 110 2.58 -9.18 -7.58
N PRO A 111 3.39 -8.59 -6.67
CA PRO A 111 4.41 -9.37 -5.98
C PRO A 111 3.79 -10.52 -5.21
N LYS A 112 4.51 -11.63 -5.19
CA LYS A 112 4.00 -12.87 -4.59
C LYS A 112 3.58 -12.66 -3.12
N GLN A 113 4.38 -11.93 -2.36
CA GLN A 113 4.09 -11.72 -0.94
C GLN A 113 2.80 -10.92 -0.73
N LEU A 114 2.44 -10.07 -1.69
CA LEU A 114 1.28 -9.20 -1.58
C LEU A 114 -0.02 -9.91 -1.96
N ILE A 115 0.06 -10.96 -2.76
CA ILE A 115 -1.12 -11.62 -3.33
C ILE A 115 -2.11 -12.10 -2.27
N PRO A 116 -1.69 -12.84 -1.24
CA PRO A 116 -2.66 -13.32 -0.24
C PRO A 116 -3.43 -12.18 0.43
N THR A 117 -2.75 -11.07 0.69
CA THR A 117 -3.40 -9.92 1.31
C THR A 117 -4.43 -9.30 0.37
N ILE A 118 -4.09 -9.14 -0.91
CA ILE A 118 -5.03 -8.57 -1.88
C ILE A 118 -6.21 -9.49 -2.08
N VAL A 119 -5.98 -10.80 -2.15
CA VAL A 119 -7.08 -11.77 -2.28
C VAL A 119 -8.04 -11.62 -1.10
N LYS A 120 -7.50 -11.53 0.11
CA LYS A 120 -8.33 -11.41 1.30
C LYS A 120 -9.11 -10.09 1.30
N LEU A 121 -8.45 -8.98 0.98
CA LEU A 121 -9.09 -7.67 0.97
C LEU A 121 -10.15 -7.56 -0.12
N SER A 122 -9.99 -8.30 -1.22
CA SER A 122 -10.94 -8.26 -2.33
C SER A 122 -12.28 -8.87 -1.97
N LYS A 123 -12.30 -9.75 -0.96
CA LYS A 123 -13.48 -10.51 -0.55
C LYS A 123 -14.02 -11.43 -1.64
N ILE A 124 -13.22 -11.72 -2.65
CA ILE A 124 -13.54 -12.71 -3.66
C ILE A 124 -13.09 -14.07 -3.12
N ASP A 125 -13.90 -15.11 -3.35
CA ASP A 125 -13.55 -16.46 -2.94
C ASP A 125 -12.22 -16.87 -3.58
N PRO A 126 -11.18 -17.20 -2.77
CA PRO A 126 -9.88 -17.53 -3.34
C PRO A 126 -9.90 -18.78 -4.21
N TYR A 127 -10.87 -19.64 -4.02
CA TYR A 127 -10.97 -20.91 -4.76
C TYR A 127 -11.91 -20.85 -5.95
N ILE A 128 -12.54 -19.71 -6.20
CA ILE A 128 -13.40 -19.58 -7.37
C ILE A 128 -12.55 -19.64 -8.63
N LYS A 129 -13.06 -20.32 -9.66
CA LYS A 129 -12.37 -20.31 -10.94
C LYS A 129 -12.42 -18.91 -11.52
N VAL A 130 -11.31 -18.47 -12.07
CA VAL A 130 -11.16 -17.10 -12.56
C VAL A 130 -12.26 -16.75 -13.58
N ASN A 131 -12.62 -17.70 -14.44
CA ASN A 131 -13.63 -17.46 -15.46
C ASN A 131 -15.04 -17.29 -14.87
N GLN A 132 -15.22 -17.51 -13.58
CA GLN A 132 -16.52 -17.34 -12.92
C GLN A 132 -16.59 -16.09 -12.06
N ILE A 133 -15.54 -15.28 -12.05
CA ILE A 133 -15.54 -14.01 -11.32
C ILE A 133 -16.44 -13.03 -12.06
N SER A 134 -17.36 -12.40 -11.35
CA SER A 134 -18.28 -11.47 -11.96
C SER A 134 -17.58 -10.18 -12.37
N LYS A 135 -18.22 -9.43 -13.25
CA LYS A 135 -17.72 -8.11 -13.67
C LYS A 135 -17.60 -7.18 -12.47
N GLU A 136 -18.59 -7.22 -11.58
CA GLU A 136 -18.60 -6.37 -10.40
C GLU A 136 -17.42 -6.71 -9.49
N GLU A 137 -17.19 -8.01 -9.24
CA GLU A 137 -16.06 -8.45 -8.44
C GLU A 137 -14.74 -8.00 -9.05
N ARG A 138 -14.62 -8.12 -10.36
CA ARG A 138 -13.40 -7.71 -11.05
C ARG A 138 -13.18 -6.19 -10.92
N LYS A 139 -14.24 -5.40 -11.09
CA LYS A 139 -14.12 -3.95 -10.97
C LYS A 139 -13.77 -3.53 -9.55
N ASN A 140 -14.31 -4.21 -8.56
CA ASN A 140 -13.95 -3.95 -7.16
C ASN A 140 -12.49 -4.29 -6.89
N LEU A 141 -11.99 -5.37 -7.50
CA LEU A 141 -10.57 -5.73 -7.37
C LEU A 141 -9.68 -4.66 -7.99
N VAL A 142 -10.05 -4.16 -9.17
CA VAL A 142 -9.30 -3.10 -9.83
C VAL A 142 -9.25 -1.85 -8.95
N HIS A 143 -10.38 -1.47 -8.40
CA HIS A 143 -10.44 -0.32 -7.51
C HIS A 143 -9.57 -0.53 -6.27
N LEU A 144 -9.62 -1.72 -5.69
CA LEU A 144 -8.81 -2.04 -4.52
C LEU A 144 -7.31 -1.90 -4.81
N ILE A 145 -6.86 -2.43 -5.95
CA ILE A 145 -5.43 -2.38 -6.29
C ILE A 145 -4.93 -0.94 -6.39
N LYS A 146 -5.79 -0.01 -6.77
CA LYS A 146 -5.42 1.39 -6.89
C LYS A 146 -5.79 2.22 -5.67
N ASN A 147 -6.40 1.63 -4.65
CA ASN A 147 -6.89 2.40 -3.49
C ASN A 147 -6.80 1.59 -2.20
N ILE A 148 -5.60 1.12 -1.86
CA ILE A 148 -5.41 0.42 -0.60
C ILE A 148 -5.22 1.47 0.49
N THR A 149 -6.13 1.52 1.45
CA THR A 149 -6.16 2.59 2.43
C THR A 149 -5.58 2.15 3.75
N PHE A 150 -4.69 2.97 4.29
CA PHE A 150 -4.07 2.75 5.59
C PHE A 150 -4.41 3.94 6.48
N THR A 151 -4.72 3.66 7.74
CA THR A 151 -5.01 4.68 8.73
C THR A 151 -3.78 4.88 9.59
N VAL A 152 -3.25 6.09 9.61
CA VAL A 152 -2.03 6.39 10.34
C VAL A 152 -2.32 6.36 11.83
N LYS A 153 -1.48 5.65 12.58
CA LYS A 153 -1.64 5.48 14.01
C LYS A 153 -0.62 6.31 14.79
N ASN A 154 0.64 6.12 14.49
CA ASN A 154 1.73 6.80 15.19
C ASN A 154 2.90 7.01 14.24
N TYR A 155 3.80 7.91 14.63
CA TYR A 155 5.13 7.96 14.03
C TYR A 155 5.99 6.88 14.67
N ARG A 156 6.94 6.36 13.90
CA ARG A 156 7.96 5.48 14.48
C ARG A 156 8.90 6.30 15.37
N PRO A 157 9.53 5.64 16.37
CA PRO A 157 10.42 6.37 17.27
C PRO A 157 11.55 7.10 16.56
N ILE A 158 11.95 8.23 17.11
CA ILE A 158 13.01 9.06 16.55
C ILE A 158 14.33 8.30 16.43
N GLU A 159 14.59 7.39 17.35
CA GLU A 159 15.80 6.58 17.28
C GLU A 159 15.91 5.82 15.98
N GLU A 160 14.79 5.34 15.47
CA GLU A 160 14.80 4.65 14.18
C GLU A 160 15.14 5.60 13.04
N ALA A 161 14.64 6.82 13.10
CA ALA A 161 14.91 7.81 12.06
C ALA A 161 16.41 8.15 12.03
N ILE A 162 17.03 8.25 13.19
CA ILE A 162 18.46 8.54 13.28
C ILE A 162 19.25 7.39 12.68
N ILE A 163 18.92 6.18 13.04
CA ILE A 163 19.61 5.01 12.53
C ILE A 163 19.45 4.93 11.01
N THR A 164 18.26 5.19 10.55
CA THR A 164 17.95 5.09 9.14
C THR A 164 18.73 6.10 8.31
N SER A 165 18.95 7.29 8.85
CA SER A 165 19.68 8.30 8.09
C SER A 165 21.18 8.06 8.15
N GLY A 166 21.57 6.93 8.62
CA GLY A 166 22.92 6.51 8.51
C GLY A 166 23.80 7.10 9.53
N GLY A 167 23.41 7.42 10.11
CA GLY A 167 24.08 7.76 10.78
C GLY A 167 24.88 8.01 11.60
N VAL A 168 25.24 8.17 11.89
CA VAL A 168 25.84 8.52 12.53
C VAL A 168 26.09 8.65 13.41
N LYS A 169 26.36 8.78 13.85
CA LYS A 169 26.60 8.82 14.59
C LYS A 169 26.33 9.14 15.47
N THR A 170 26.13 9.00 15.79
CA THR A 170 25.87 9.36 16.37
C THR A 170 25.75 9.54 17.30
N SER A 171 25.86 9.15 17.70
CA SER A 171 25.74 9.24 18.61
C SER A 171 26.02 10.07 19.38
N GLU A 172 26.47 10.38 19.24
CA GLU A 172 26.82 11.24 19.79
C GLU A 172 26.15 12.10 19.82
N ILE A 173 25.63 11.91 19.46
CA ILE A 173 24.91 12.73 19.32
C ILE A 173 24.36 13.06 20.20
#